data_b2cfdabc14ac85da083cd7bf793bafd2
#
_entry.id   b2cfdabc14ac85da083cd7bf793bafd2
#
_cell.length_a   1.000
_cell.length_b   1.000
_cell.length_c   1.000
_cell.angle_alpha   90.00
_cell.angle_beta   90.00
_cell.angle_gamma   90.00
#
_symmetry.space_group_name_H-M   'P 1'
#
loop_
_entity.id
_entity.type
_entity.pdbx_description
1 polymer ?
#
loop_
_entity_poly.entity_id
_entity_poly.type
_entity_poly.pdbx_seq_one_letter_code
_entity_poly.pdbx_strand_id
1 'polypeptide(L)'
;MKKTVKALAVRSRLLAKCLAIAKYLKRGRGYQEAQQMIETFVEAEKRADRRYVQGLILDMLFSGFYYQISVGEYFWYQFENKTDGERRAYIGCIEKNKICDEIGDAKSRRTLADKYECYLFFKEFFGRDVIKVSGQEDKAAFEEFLSKHKEFIVKPIDRSEGLGIYRVNAESVDSGKCFQKILSSGPCVVEECISQAHELARFHPQSVNTIRIATFSNAGSIKILFSVFRTGTGNA
;
A
#
# COMPACT_ATOMS: atom_id res chain seq x y z
N MET A 1 2.13 25.46 15.55
CA MET A 1 3.61 25.46 15.57
C MET A 1 4.23 24.29 14.78
N LYS A 2 3.88 23.00 15.01
CA LYS A 2 4.51 21.87 14.30
C LYS A 2 4.32 21.86 12.77
N LYS A 3 3.15 22.27 12.23
CA LYS A 3 2.88 22.30 10.78
C LYS A 3 3.69 23.39 10.07
N THR A 4 3.80 24.56 10.67
CA THR A 4 4.54 25.72 10.12
C THR A 4 6.04 25.44 10.02
N VAL A 5 6.65 24.81 11.04
CA VAL A 5 8.08 24.47 11.04
C VAL A 5 8.39 23.43 9.96
N LYS A 6 7.53 22.43 9.75
CA LYS A 6 7.70 21.45 8.66
C LYS A 6 7.59 22.10 7.28
N ALA A 7 6.66 23.03 7.10
CA ALA A 7 6.51 23.76 5.83
C ALA A 7 7.76 24.63 5.51
N LEU A 8 8.39 25.20 6.52
CA LEU A 8 9.65 25.95 6.36
C LEU A 8 10.86 25.04 6.08
N ALA A 9 10.86 23.82 6.62
CA ALA A 9 11.95 22.87 6.39
C ALA A 9 12.10 22.44 4.91
N VAL A 10 10.99 22.38 4.18
CA VAL A 10 11.01 22.09 2.72
C VAL A 10 11.73 23.20 1.92
N ARG A 11 11.72 24.42 2.45
CA ARG A 11 12.32 25.60 1.83
C ARG A 11 13.72 25.94 2.35
N SER A 12 14.14 25.33 3.46
CA SER A 12 15.41 25.62 4.12
C SER A 12 16.19 24.34 4.40
N ARG A 13 17.26 24.11 3.61
CA ARG A 13 18.17 22.97 3.78
C ARG A 13 18.82 22.94 5.17
N LEU A 14 19.16 24.09 5.72
CA LEU A 14 19.73 24.20 7.06
C LEU A 14 18.75 23.79 8.13
N LEU A 15 17.51 24.30 8.07
CA LEU A 15 16.46 23.94 9.00
C LEU A 15 16.12 22.44 8.93
N ALA A 16 16.05 21.87 7.73
CA ALA A 16 15.83 20.44 7.54
C ALA A 16 16.95 19.59 8.19
N LYS A 17 18.21 20.00 8.06
CA LYS A 17 19.36 19.35 8.72
C LYS A 17 19.24 19.44 10.25
N CYS A 18 18.95 20.60 10.81
CA CYS A 18 18.77 20.77 12.25
C CYS A 18 17.64 19.87 12.79
N LEU A 19 16.53 19.80 12.08
CA LEU A 19 15.41 18.93 12.45
C LEU A 19 15.76 17.43 12.35
N ALA A 20 16.54 17.03 11.34
CA ALA A 20 17.02 15.67 11.20
C ALA A 20 17.93 15.26 12.37
N ILE A 21 18.87 16.13 12.75
CA ILE A 21 19.76 15.93 13.90
C ILE A 21 18.94 15.83 15.21
N ALA A 22 17.99 16.75 15.42
CA ALA A 22 17.12 16.69 16.59
C ALA A 22 16.29 15.41 16.65
N LYS A 23 15.80 14.92 15.51
CA LYS A 23 15.04 13.67 15.42
C LYS A 23 15.95 12.44 15.64
N TYR A 24 17.17 12.49 15.13
CA TYR A 24 18.20 11.45 15.35
C TYR A 24 18.54 11.32 16.85
N LEU A 25 18.78 12.44 17.54
CA LEU A 25 19.12 12.45 18.96
C LEU A 25 17.96 11.94 19.85
N LYS A 26 16.73 12.24 19.48
CA LYS A 26 15.53 11.75 20.19
C LYS A 26 15.28 10.24 20.07
N ARG A 27 15.88 9.58 19.09
CA ARG A 27 15.70 8.14 18.79
C ARG A 27 14.24 7.69 18.80
N GLY A 28 13.32 8.58 18.39
CA GLY A 28 11.88 8.29 18.32
C GLY A 28 11.51 7.47 17.10
N ARG A 29 10.20 7.31 16.86
CA ARG A 29 9.62 6.46 15.82
C ARG A 29 10.33 6.55 14.45
N GLY A 30 10.61 7.74 13.94
CA GLY A 30 11.27 7.86 12.62
C GLY A 30 12.74 7.39 12.60
N TYR A 31 13.44 7.41 13.74
CA TYR A 31 14.76 6.80 13.88
C TYR A 31 14.63 5.26 13.88
N GLN A 32 13.66 4.71 14.61
CA GLN A 32 13.40 3.26 14.64
C GLN A 32 12.99 2.72 13.27
N GLU A 33 12.12 3.43 12.56
CA GLU A 33 11.76 3.10 11.18
C GLU A 33 12.99 3.08 10.25
N ALA A 34 13.89 4.06 10.39
CA ALA A 34 15.13 4.11 9.62
C ALA A 34 16.04 2.93 9.92
N GLN A 35 16.20 2.54 11.20
CA GLN A 35 16.98 1.37 11.57
C GLN A 35 16.40 0.08 10.98
N GLN A 36 15.09 -0.12 11.08
CA GLN A 36 14.41 -1.29 10.52
C GLN A 36 14.59 -1.39 9.00
N MET A 37 14.53 -0.26 8.29
CA MET A 37 14.78 -0.25 6.85
C MET A 37 16.24 -0.57 6.51
N ILE A 38 17.20 -0.11 7.30
CA ILE A 38 18.62 -0.47 7.14
C ILE A 38 18.81 -1.96 7.32
N GLU A 39 18.17 -2.58 8.30
CA GLU A 39 18.24 -4.03 8.51
C GLU A 39 17.70 -4.81 7.31
N THR A 40 16.69 -4.27 6.64
CA THR A 40 16.01 -4.91 5.50
C THR A 40 16.78 -4.72 4.18
N PHE A 41 17.32 -3.53 3.92
CA PHE A 41 17.82 -3.16 2.60
C PHE A 41 19.35 -3.00 2.50
N VAL A 42 20.06 -2.95 3.63
CA VAL A 42 21.50 -2.75 3.63
C VAL A 42 22.23 -4.04 3.97
N GLU A 43 23.25 -4.38 3.23
CA GLU A 43 24.09 -5.57 3.43
C GLU A 43 24.79 -5.56 4.81
N ALA A 44 24.95 -6.75 5.40
CA ALA A 44 25.50 -6.90 6.75
C ALA A 44 26.90 -6.26 6.91
N GLU A 45 27.74 -6.34 5.89
CA GLU A 45 29.09 -5.75 5.89
C GLU A 45 29.03 -4.22 6.03
N LYS A 46 28.16 -3.55 5.27
CA LYS A 46 27.96 -2.09 5.36
C LYS A 46 27.32 -1.68 6.69
N ARG A 47 26.45 -2.54 7.26
CA ARG A 47 25.83 -2.29 8.58
C ARG A 47 26.85 -2.31 9.73
N ALA A 48 27.98 -2.99 9.57
CA ALA A 48 29.06 -3.00 10.57
C ALA A 48 29.76 -1.63 10.69
N ASP A 49 29.76 -0.80 9.64
CA ASP A 49 30.29 0.56 9.71
C ASP A 49 29.29 1.51 10.38
N ARG A 50 29.57 1.84 11.64
CA ARG A 50 28.73 2.75 12.43
C ARG A 50 28.62 4.15 11.82
N ARG A 51 29.68 4.65 11.17
CA ARG A 51 29.68 6.01 10.56
C ARG A 51 28.77 6.03 9.34
N TYR A 52 28.86 5.00 8.51
CA TYR A 52 27.97 4.81 7.36
C TYR A 52 26.51 4.76 7.81
N VAL A 53 26.15 3.91 8.79
CA VAL A 53 24.79 3.76 9.32
C VAL A 53 24.28 5.08 9.89
N GLN A 54 25.08 5.81 10.66
CA GLN A 54 24.71 7.12 11.20
C GLN A 54 24.44 8.14 10.09
N GLY A 55 25.32 8.20 9.09
CA GLY A 55 25.16 9.08 7.92
C GLY A 55 23.88 8.77 7.16
N LEU A 56 23.60 7.49 6.92
CA LEU A 56 22.42 7.02 6.23
C LEU A 56 21.12 7.38 6.97
N ILE A 57 21.06 7.16 8.29
CA ILE A 57 19.91 7.55 9.11
C ILE A 57 19.69 9.07 9.04
N LEU A 58 20.73 9.86 9.17
CA LEU A 58 20.63 11.32 9.10
C LEU A 58 20.14 11.78 7.72
N ASP A 59 20.62 11.18 6.63
CA ASP A 59 20.18 11.50 5.28
C ASP A 59 18.73 11.09 5.02
N MET A 60 18.29 9.92 5.52
CA MET A 60 16.88 9.53 5.49
C MET A 60 15.97 10.51 6.23
N LEU A 61 16.37 10.90 7.46
CA LEU A 61 15.61 11.87 8.25
C LEU A 61 15.60 13.26 7.61
N PHE A 62 16.74 13.69 7.06
CA PHE A 62 16.84 14.92 6.28
C PHE A 62 15.92 14.87 5.04
N SER A 63 15.95 13.77 4.29
CA SER A 63 15.14 13.57 3.10
C SER A 63 13.64 13.64 3.42
N GLY A 64 13.24 13.11 4.57
CA GLY A 64 11.86 13.22 5.06
C GLY A 64 11.40 14.66 5.31
N PHE A 65 12.30 15.54 5.76
CA PHE A 65 11.97 16.95 5.98
C PHE A 65 12.08 17.80 4.72
N TYR A 66 13.12 17.57 3.91
CA TYR A 66 13.46 18.44 2.78
C TYR A 66 12.80 18.03 1.48
N TYR A 67 12.85 16.74 1.14
CA TYR A 67 12.24 16.20 -0.09
C TYR A 67 10.86 15.56 0.13
N GLN A 68 10.38 15.52 1.39
CA GLN A 68 9.10 14.90 1.77
C GLN A 68 9.01 13.40 1.41
N ILE A 69 10.14 12.71 1.38
CA ILE A 69 10.28 11.29 1.12
C ILE A 69 10.15 10.50 2.43
N SER A 70 9.36 9.43 2.43
CA SER A 70 9.32 8.49 3.55
C SER A 70 10.61 7.66 3.61
N VAL A 71 10.84 7.01 4.75
CA VAL A 71 12.02 6.16 4.94
C VAL A 71 12.04 4.97 3.98
N GLY A 72 10.87 4.37 3.68
CA GLY A 72 10.78 3.30 2.68
C GLY A 72 11.07 3.78 1.26
N GLU A 73 10.51 4.94 0.88
CA GLU A 73 10.76 5.52 -0.44
C GLU A 73 12.23 5.88 -0.67
N TYR A 74 12.96 6.21 0.41
CA TYR A 74 14.40 6.49 0.33
C TYR A 74 15.16 5.35 -0.34
N PHE A 75 14.88 4.11 0.05
CA PHE A 75 15.51 2.92 -0.55
C PHE A 75 14.91 2.58 -1.91
N TRP A 76 13.61 2.63 -2.08
CA TRP A 76 12.95 2.35 -3.36
C TRP A 76 13.42 3.28 -4.49
N TYR A 77 13.66 4.54 -4.16
CA TYR A 77 14.17 5.53 -5.11
C TYR A 77 15.69 5.61 -5.15
N GLN A 78 16.39 4.78 -4.36
CA GLN A 78 17.85 4.75 -4.27
C GLN A 78 18.46 6.15 -3.98
N PHE A 79 17.88 6.87 -3.03
CA PHE A 79 18.24 8.25 -2.72
C PHE A 79 19.69 8.40 -2.28
N GLU A 80 20.27 7.37 -1.66
CA GLU A 80 21.69 7.35 -1.29
C GLU A 80 22.60 7.69 -2.48
N ASN A 81 22.26 7.17 -3.67
CA ASN A 81 23.06 7.27 -4.89
C ASN A 81 22.68 8.48 -5.77
N LYS A 82 21.82 9.40 -5.29
CA LYS A 82 21.29 10.49 -6.09
C LYS A 82 21.80 11.86 -5.64
N THR A 83 22.08 12.69 -6.61
CA THR A 83 22.38 14.11 -6.44
C THR A 83 21.14 14.89 -5.94
N ASP A 84 21.35 16.10 -5.44
CA ASP A 84 20.25 16.99 -5.01
C ASP A 84 19.26 17.27 -6.15
N GLY A 85 19.75 17.48 -7.37
CA GLY A 85 18.91 17.70 -8.55
C GLY A 85 18.04 16.51 -8.89
N GLU A 86 18.59 15.31 -8.88
CA GLU A 86 17.86 14.07 -9.12
C GLU A 86 16.82 13.80 -8.03
N ARG A 87 17.17 14.01 -6.74
CA ARG A 87 16.23 13.84 -5.63
C ARG A 87 15.02 14.76 -5.73
N ARG A 88 15.18 15.97 -6.27
CA ARG A 88 14.06 16.93 -6.49
C ARG A 88 13.09 16.53 -7.61
N ALA A 89 13.50 15.61 -8.49
CA ALA A 89 12.60 15.10 -9.54
C ALA A 89 11.58 14.05 -9.03
N TYR A 90 11.71 13.63 -7.76
CA TYR A 90 10.78 12.67 -7.15
C TYR A 90 9.70 13.35 -6.33
N ILE A 91 8.47 12.87 -6.48
CA ILE A 91 7.35 13.22 -5.62
C ILE A 91 7.19 12.10 -4.58
N GLY A 92 7.42 12.42 -3.31
CA GLY A 92 7.23 11.49 -2.21
C GLY A 92 5.76 11.31 -1.81
N CYS A 93 5.48 10.28 -1.03
CA CYS A 93 4.13 9.96 -0.57
C CYS A 93 3.47 11.14 0.19
N ILE A 94 4.25 11.94 0.92
CA ILE A 94 3.74 13.09 1.68
C ILE A 94 3.22 14.16 0.74
N GLU A 95 3.95 14.48 -0.31
CA GLU A 95 3.57 15.47 -1.33
C GLU A 95 2.46 14.95 -2.22
N LYS A 96 2.58 13.71 -2.69
CA LYS A 96 1.54 13.03 -3.46
C LYS A 96 0.20 13.06 -2.72
N ASN A 97 0.18 12.76 -1.42
CA ASN A 97 -1.07 12.76 -0.65
C ASN A 97 -1.69 14.16 -0.56
N LYS A 98 -0.88 15.21 -0.41
CA LYS A 98 -1.38 16.60 -0.45
C LYS A 98 -2.01 16.92 -1.80
N ILE A 99 -1.33 16.60 -2.89
CA ILE A 99 -1.87 16.78 -4.25
C ILE A 99 -3.20 16.02 -4.40
N CYS A 100 -3.24 14.74 -4.00
CA CYS A 100 -4.46 13.96 -4.04
C CYS A 100 -5.59 14.53 -3.16
N ASP A 101 -5.24 15.17 -2.03
CA ASP A 101 -6.21 15.82 -1.15
C ASP A 101 -6.76 17.12 -1.76
N GLU A 102 -5.96 17.86 -2.51
CA GLU A 102 -6.34 19.11 -3.16
C GLU A 102 -7.19 18.89 -4.42
N ILE A 103 -6.83 17.87 -5.24
CA ILE A 103 -7.51 17.61 -6.53
C ILE A 103 -8.56 16.52 -6.45
N GLY A 104 -8.53 15.69 -5.43
CA GLY A 104 -9.41 14.51 -5.30
C GLY A 104 -10.72 14.82 -4.61
N ASP A 105 -11.81 14.24 -5.12
CA ASP A 105 -13.11 14.27 -4.46
C ASP A 105 -13.15 13.32 -3.23
N ALA A 106 -13.55 13.86 -2.09
CA ALA A 106 -13.60 13.11 -0.83
C ALA A 106 -14.64 11.97 -0.85
N LYS A 107 -15.72 12.10 -1.63
CA LYS A 107 -16.75 11.05 -1.77
C LYS A 107 -16.18 9.89 -2.57
N SER A 108 -15.61 10.16 -3.73
CA SER A 108 -14.98 9.15 -4.59
C SER A 108 -13.85 8.40 -3.87
N ARG A 109 -13.05 9.11 -3.06
CA ARG A 109 -12.01 8.45 -2.25
C ARG A 109 -12.56 7.49 -1.20
N ARG A 110 -13.69 7.82 -0.56
CA ARG A 110 -14.36 6.91 0.39
C ARG A 110 -14.91 5.67 -0.30
N THR A 111 -15.58 5.85 -1.43
CA THR A 111 -16.07 4.73 -2.25
C THR A 111 -14.92 3.80 -2.66
N LEU A 112 -13.78 4.34 -3.12
CA LEU A 112 -12.62 3.54 -3.51
C LEU A 112 -11.87 2.89 -2.33
N ALA A 113 -12.01 3.44 -1.12
CA ALA A 113 -11.37 2.90 0.08
C ALA A 113 -12.14 1.71 0.65
N ASP A 114 -13.46 1.69 0.51
CA ASP A 114 -14.32 0.56 0.88
C ASP A 114 -14.40 -0.43 -0.29
N LYS A 115 -13.93 -1.68 -0.06
CA LYS A 115 -13.87 -2.68 -1.13
C LYS A 115 -15.25 -3.08 -1.68
N TYR A 116 -16.29 -3.07 -0.84
CA TYR A 116 -17.61 -3.43 -1.29
C TYR A 116 -18.29 -2.30 -2.04
N GLU A 117 -18.18 -1.05 -1.55
CA GLU A 117 -18.66 0.13 -2.29
C GLU A 117 -17.94 0.29 -3.63
N CYS A 118 -16.62 0.02 -3.66
CA CYS A 118 -15.84 -0.01 -4.89
C CYS A 118 -16.36 -1.08 -5.85
N TYR A 119 -16.64 -2.29 -5.37
CA TYR A 119 -17.25 -3.34 -6.17
C TYR A 119 -18.61 -2.92 -6.74
N LEU A 120 -19.51 -2.39 -5.91
CA LEU A 120 -20.83 -1.96 -6.37
C LEU A 120 -20.73 -0.89 -7.46
N PHE A 121 -19.79 0.06 -7.31
CA PHE A 121 -19.60 1.14 -8.28
C PHE A 121 -19.05 0.63 -9.63
N PHE A 122 -18.16 -0.36 -9.59
CA PHE A 122 -17.50 -0.92 -10.78
C PHE A 122 -17.98 -2.32 -11.15
N LYS A 123 -19.16 -2.72 -10.70
CA LYS A 123 -19.66 -4.12 -10.81
C LYS A 123 -19.55 -4.68 -12.23
N GLU A 124 -19.86 -3.89 -13.24
CA GLU A 124 -19.82 -4.30 -14.65
C GLU A 124 -18.41 -4.67 -15.14
N PHE A 125 -17.35 -4.17 -14.45
CA PHE A 125 -15.95 -4.44 -14.80
C PHE A 125 -15.31 -5.54 -13.94
N PHE A 126 -15.98 -6.00 -12.88
CA PHE A 126 -15.36 -6.96 -11.95
C PHE A 126 -15.25 -8.37 -12.51
N GLY A 127 -16.22 -8.83 -13.30
CA GLY A 127 -16.21 -10.13 -13.96
C GLY A 127 -16.10 -11.34 -13.02
N ARG A 128 -16.48 -11.17 -11.74
CA ARG A 128 -16.48 -12.21 -10.71
C ARG A 128 -17.51 -11.91 -9.62
N ASP A 129 -17.92 -12.95 -8.92
CA ASP A 129 -18.84 -12.83 -7.82
C ASP A 129 -18.19 -12.25 -6.55
N VAL A 130 -18.87 -11.30 -5.93
CA VAL A 130 -18.45 -10.65 -4.68
C VAL A 130 -19.67 -10.50 -3.77
N ILE A 131 -19.52 -10.90 -2.52
CA ILE A 131 -20.53 -10.66 -1.47
C ILE A 131 -19.88 -9.93 -0.29
N LYS A 132 -20.71 -9.26 0.50
CA LYS A 132 -20.32 -8.69 1.78
C LYS A 132 -20.76 -9.62 2.92
N VAL A 133 -19.91 -9.74 3.92
CA VAL A 133 -20.24 -10.38 5.20
C VAL A 133 -19.95 -9.39 6.31
N SER A 134 -20.98 -8.91 6.99
CA SER A 134 -20.90 -7.90 8.05
C SER A 134 -21.82 -8.19 9.25
N GLY A 135 -22.83 -9.06 9.08
CA GLY A 135 -23.79 -9.43 10.09
C GLY A 135 -24.34 -10.84 9.90
N GLN A 136 -25.14 -11.30 10.84
CA GLN A 136 -25.78 -12.64 10.76
C GLN A 136 -26.79 -12.73 9.61
N GLU A 137 -27.35 -11.64 9.19
CA GLU A 137 -28.25 -11.50 8.05
C GLU A 137 -27.63 -11.92 6.73
N ASP A 138 -26.28 -11.84 6.61
CA ASP A 138 -25.55 -12.19 5.39
C ASP A 138 -25.33 -13.71 5.22
N LYS A 139 -25.78 -14.53 6.20
CA LYS A 139 -25.53 -15.98 6.22
C LYS A 139 -26.11 -16.70 5.00
N ALA A 140 -27.34 -16.39 4.62
CA ALA A 140 -27.97 -17.02 3.46
C ALA A 140 -27.21 -16.71 2.15
N ALA A 141 -26.81 -15.46 1.96
CA ALA A 141 -26.00 -15.05 0.81
C ALA A 141 -24.62 -15.74 0.79
N PHE A 142 -24.02 -15.94 1.96
CA PHE A 142 -22.74 -16.66 2.09
C PHE A 142 -22.90 -18.15 1.74
N GLU A 143 -23.96 -18.80 2.21
CA GLU A 143 -24.23 -20.23 1.89
C GLU A 143 -24.50 -20.41 0.39
N GLU A 144 -25.25 -19.50 -0.23
CA GLU A 144 -25.46 -19.50 -1.69
C GLU A 144 -24.13 -19.30 -2.43
N PHE A 145 -23.28 -18.39 -1.99
CA PHE A 145 -21.95 -18.16 -2.58
C PHE A 145 -21.08 -19.40 -2.49
N LEU A 146 -21.05 -20.08 -1.33
CA LEU A 146 -20.31 -21.35 -1.15
C LEU A 146 -20.78 -22.46 -2.06
N SER A 147 -22.07 -22.51 -2.39
CA SER A 147 -22.59 -23.53 -3.30
C SER A 147 -22.10 -23.40 -4.73
N LYS A 148 -21.64 -22.19 -5.11
CA LYS A 148 -21.19 -21.87 -6.47
C LYS A 148 -19.66 -21.90 -6.62
N HIS A 149 -18.92 -21.66 -5.54
CA HIS A 149 -17.47 -21.43 -5.58
C HIS A 149 -16.72 -22.41 -4.68
N LYS A 150 -15.87 -23.26 -5.28
CA LYS A 150 -15.01 -24.20 -4.55
C LYS A 150 -13.91 -23.51 -3.75
N GLU A 151 -13.45 -22.37 -4.23
CA GLU A 151 -12.39 -21.57 -3.61
C GLU A 151 -12.76 -20.10 -3.67
N PHE A 152 -12.44 -19.40 -2.60
CA PHE A 152 -12.70 -17.98 -2.50
C PHE A 152 -11.66 -17.26 -1.63
N ILE A 153 -11.66 -15.93 -1.71
CA ILE A 153 -10.76 -15.07 -0.94
C ILE A 153 -11.60 -14.20 -0.01
N VAL A 154 -11.18 -14.13 1.24
CA VAL A 154 -11.75 -13.23 2.25
C VAL A 154 -10.83 -12.03 2.43
N LYS A 155 -11.39 -10.82 2.38
CA LYS A 155 -10.66 -9.55 2.50
C LYS A 155 -11.38 -8.61 3.46
N PRO A 156 -10.74 -8.12 4.52
CA PRO A 156 -11.30 -7.03 5.32
C PRO A 156 -11.62 -5.81 4.46
N ILE A 157 -12.77 -5.17 4.71
CA ILE A 157 -13.28 -4.09 3.86
C ILE A 157 -12.32 -2.88 3.86
N ASP A 158 -11.78 -2.52 5.02
CA ASP A 158 -11.06 -1.29 5.27
C ASP A 158 -9.53 -1.42 5.34
N ARG A 159 -8.98 -2.65 5.18
CA ARG A 159 -7.53 -2.89 5.23
C ARG A 159 -6.90 -2.86 3.84
N SER A 160 -5.63 -2.47 3.78
CA SER A 160 -4.81 -2.41 2.56
C SER A 160 -3.58 -3.32 2.67
N GLU A 161 -2.75 -3.36 1.63
CA GLU A 161 -1.45 -4.04 1.61
C GLU A 161 -1.51 -5.56 1.87
N GLY A 162 -2.64 -6.19 1.59
CA GLY A 162 -2.82 -7.62 1.80
C GLY A 162 -3.10 -8.04 3.25
N LEU A 163 -3.17 -7.10 4.18
CA LEU A 163 -3.37 -7.40 5.59
C LEU A 163 -4.72 -8.06 5.86
N GLY A 164 -4.67 -9.28 6.42
CA GLY A 164 -5.86 -10.04 6.77
C GLY A 164 -6.56 -10.71 5.59
N ILE A 165 -5.94 -10.76 4.41
CA ILE A 165 -6.45 -11.52 3.25
C ILE A 165 -6.06 -12.98 3.41
N TYR A 166 -7.01 -13.87 3.18
CA TYR A 166 -6.74 -15.31 3.13
C TYR A 166 -7.65 -16.03 2.14
N ARG A 167 -7.16 -17.15 1.61
CA ARG A 167 -7.88 -18.04 0.70
C ARG A 167 -8.54 -19.16 1.50
N VAL A 168 -9.71 -19.58 1.07
CA VAL A 168 -10.48 -20.67 1.67
C VAL A 168 -10.88 -21.65 0.57
N ASN A 169 -10.70 -22.95 0.85
CA ASN A 169 -11.29 -24.01 0.05
C ASN A 169 -12.62 -24.42 0.71
N ALA A 170 -13.74 -24.22 0.01
CA ALA A 170 -15.08 -24.49 0.50
C ALA A 170 -15.32 -25.97 0.85
N GLU A 171 -14.66 -26.89 0.14
CA GLU A 171 -14.81 -28.34 0.36
C GLU A 171 -14.10 -28.80 1.66
N SER A 172 -13.15 -28.00 2.18
CA SER A 172 -12.35 -28.35 3.35
C SER A 172 -12.85 -27.73 4.67
N VAL A 173 -13.92 -26.93 4.62
CA VAL A 173 -14.40 -26.18 5.79
C VAL A 173 -15.88 -26.44 6.08
N ASP A 174 -16.23 -26.46 7.36
CA ASP A 174 -17.62 -26.36 7.80
C ASP A 174 -18.16 -24.95 7.51
N SER A 175 -19.25 -24.87 6.76
CA SER A 175 -19.85 -23.59 6.34
C SER A 175 -20.16 -22.68 7.52
N GLY A 176 -20.78 -23.24 8.59
CA GLY A 176 -21.16 -22.47 9.77
C GLY A 176 -19.96 -21.92 10.53
N LYS A 177 -18.93 -22.75 10.74
CA LYS A 177 -17.70 -22.32 11.41
C LYS A 177 -16.93 -21.30 10.57
N CYS A 178 -16.90 -21.49 9.25
CA CYS A 178 -16.26 -20.57 8.34
C CYS A 178 -16.94 -19.20 8.37
N PHE A 179 -18.27 -19.15 8.30
CA PHE A 179 -19.04 -17.93 8.42
C PHE A 179 -18.77 -17.20 9.74
N GLN A 180 -18.80 -17.91 10.87
CA GLN A 180 -18.54 -17.31 12.19
C GLN A 180 -17.11 -16.76 12.29
N LYS A 181 -16.11 -17.45 11.72
CA LYS A 181 -14.74 -16.97 11.67
C LYS A 181 -14.63 -15.67 10.87
N ILE A 182 -15.27 -15.58 9.69
CA ILE A 182 -15.29 -14.37 8.88
C ILE A 182 -15.95 -13.23 9.66
N LEU A 183 -17.12 -13.47 10.21
CA LEU A 183 -17.88 -12.48 10.97
C LEU A 183 -17.10 -11.95 12.18
N SER A 184 -16.37 -12.82 12.90
CA SER A 184 -15.55 -12.42 14.06
C SER A 184 -14.38 -11.52 13.69
N SER A 185 -13.95 -11.51 12.42
CA SER A 185 -12.86 -10.67 11.91
C SER A 185 -13.29 -9.25 11.55
N GLY A 186 -14.60 -8.95 11.69
CA GLY A 186 -15.22 -7.70 11.27
C GLY A 186 -15.72 -7.74 9.82
N PRO A 187 -16.25 -6.62 9.30
CA PRO A 187 -16.80 -6.56 7.95
C PRO A 187 -15.78 -6.96 6.88
N CYS A 188 -16.16 -7.92 6.04
CA CYS A 188 -15.32 -8.47 4.97
C CYS A 188 -16.07 -8.49 3.64
N VAL A 189 -15.32 -8.48 2.52
CA VAL A 189 -15.78 -8.97 1.23
C VAL A 189 -15.27 -10.39 1.04
N VAL A 190 -16.15 -11.23 0.48
CA VAL A 190 -15.83 -12.59 0.05
C VAL A 190 -15.92 -12.59 -1.47
N GLU A 191 -14.84 -12.96 -2.12
CA GLU A 191 -14.71 -12.86 -3.58
C GLU A 191 -14.35 -14.22 -4.19
N GLU A 192 -14.93 -14.51 -5.33
CA GLU A 192 -14.49 -15.60 -6.19
C GLU A 192 -13.00 -15.48 -6.52
N CYS A 193 -12.29 -16.61 -6.54
CA CYS A 193 -10.89 -16.62 -6.93
C CYS A 193 -10.73 -16.29 -8.42
N ILE A 194 -9.85 -15.35 -8.73
CA ILE A 194 -9.54 -15.00 -10.12
C ILE A 194 -8.78 -16.16 -10.79
N SER A 195 -9.32 -16.66 -11.88
CA SER A 195 -8.58 -17.52 -12.81
C SER A 195 -7.79 -16.63 -13.77
N GLN A 196 -6.47 -16.69 -13.68
CA GLN A 196 -5.58 -15.84 -14.46
C GLN A 196 -5.33 -16.45 -15.85
N ALA A 197 -5.30 -15.61 -16.89
CA ALA A 197 -4.90 -16.02 -18.23
C ALA A 197 -3.49 -16.65 -18.22
N HIS A 198 -3.31 -17.71 -19.00
CA HIS A 198 -2.06 -18.48 -19.05
C HIS A 198 -0.83 -17.61 -19.35
N GLU A 199 -0.97 -16.64 -20.25
CA GLU A 199 0.09 -15.72 -20.66
C GLU A 199 0.59 -14.85 -19.49
N LEU A 200 -0.30 -14.50 -18.57
CA LEU A 200 0.05 -13.77 -17.36
C LEU A 200 0.54 -14.71 -16.26
N ALA A 201 -0.07 -15.89 -16.11
CA ALA A 201 0.29 -16.89 -15.09
C ALA A 201 1.74 -17.36 -15.20
N ARG A 202 2.33 -17.36 -16.40
CA ARG A 202 3.73 -17.76 -16.61
C ARG A 202 4.76 -16.92 -15.85
N PHE A 203 4.42 -15.68 -15.47
CA PHE A 203 5.33 -14.82 -14.69
C PHE A 203 5.34 -15.21 -13.21
N HIS A 204 4.18 -15.54 -12.66
CA HIS A 204 4.03 -16.08 -11.32
C HIS A 204 2.69 -16.83 -11.22
N PRO A 205 2.69 -18.17 -11.27
CA PRO A 205 1.44 -18.96 -11.35
C PRO A 205 0.63 -18.97 -10.04
N GLN A 206 1.28 -18.71 -8.90
CA GLN A 206 0.64 -18.78 -7.58
C GLN A 206 0.03 -17.44 -7.12
N SER A 207 0.20 -16.37 -7.87
CA SER A 207 -0.39 -15.06 -7.56
C SER A 207 -1.05 -14.45 -8.79
N VAL A 208 -2.03 -13.60 -8.55
CA VAL A 208 -2.66 -12.81 -9.63
C VAL A 208 -1.71 -11.68 -10.02
N ASN A 209 -1.11 -11.81 -11.20
CA ASN A 209 -0.30 -10.73 -11.78
C ASN A 209 -1.23 -9.64 -12.33
N THR A 210 -0.89 -8.39 -12.12
CA THR A 210 -1.77 -7.25 -12.43
C THR A 210 -1.04 -6.16 -13.20
N ILE A 211 -1.77 -5.46 -14.06
CA ILE A 211 -1.32 -4.22 -14.69
C ILE A 211 -1.95 -3.07 -13.92
N ARG A 212 -1.12 -2.22 -13.31
CA ARG A 212 -1.57 -0.98 -12.68
C ARG A 212 -1.35 0.17 -13.63
N ILE A 213 -2.42 0.89 -13.95
CA ILE A 213 -2.38 2.07 -14.80
C ILE A 213 -2.72 3.27 -13.93
N ALA A 214 -1.83 4.28 -13.90
CA ALA A 214 -2.10 5.55 -13.25
C ALA A 214 -2.63 6.52 -14.29
N THR A 215 -3.77 7.12 -14.02
CA THR A 215 -4.42 8.09 -14.91
C THR A 215 -4.61 9.43 -14.22
N PHE A 216 -4.64 10.49 -14.98
CA PHE A 216 -5.04 11.82 -14.56
C PHE A 216 -6.26 12.24 -15.38
N SER A 217 -7.35 12.58 -14.70
CA SER A 217 -8.59 13.07 -15.35
C SER A 217 -8.75 14.55 -15.05
N ASN A 218 -8.97 15.36 -16.11
CA ASN A 218 -9.25 16.76 -15.98
C ASN A 218 -10.23 17.19 -17.08
N ALA A 219 -11.35 17.80 -16.69
CA ALA A 219 -12.36 18.36 -17.59
C ALA A 219 -12.79 17.42 -18.74
N GLY A 220 -13.00 16.13 -18.42
CA GLY A 220 -13.40 15.10 -19.41
C GLY A 220 -12.25 14.52 -20.24
N SER A 221 -11.02 15.00 -20.08
CA SER A 221 -9.83 14.41 -20.69
C SER A 221 -9.12 13.47 -19.71
N ILE A 222 -8.77 12.27 -20.16
CA ILE A 222 -8.04 11.28 -19.39
C ILE A 222 -6.66 11.09 -20.01
N LYS A 223 -5.61 11.23 -19.19
CA LYS A 223 -4.23 10.96 -19.58
C LYS A 223 -3.68 9.79 -18.80
N ILE A 224 -3.07 8.82 -19.45
CA ILE A 224 -2.28 7.78 -18.81
C ILE A 224 -0.93 8.41 -18.46
N LEU A 225 -0.60 8.37 -17.16
CA LEU A 225 0.69 8.87 -16.66
C LEU A 225 1.77 7.81 -16.78
N PHE A 226 1.48 6.59 -16.31
CA PHE A 226 2.34 5.42 -16.43
C PHE A 226 1.54 4.14 -16.23
N SER A 227 2.15 3.02 -16.62
CA SER A 227 1.67 1.67 -16.28
C SER A 227 2.80 0.83 -15.71
N VAL A 228 2.47 -0.05 -14.76
CA VAL A 228 3.43 -1.00 -14.18
C VAL A 228 2.82 -2.40 -14.15
N PHE A 229 3.61 -3.39 -14.49
CA PHE A 229 3.27 -4.78 -14.33
C PHE A 229 3.71 -5.24 -12.93
N ARG A 230 2.82 -5.87 -12.19
CA ARG A 230 3.07 -6.38 -10.83
C ARG A 230 2.94 -7.88 -10.82
N THR A 231 3.98 -8.56 -10.38
CA THR A 231 4.02 -10.00 -10.22
C THR A 231 4.20 -10.37 -8.76
N GLY A 232 3.92 -11.63 -8.42
CA GLY A 232 4.29 -12.18 -7.12
C GLY A 232 5.80 -12.25 -6.93
N THR A 233 6.24 -12.31 -5.68
CA THR A 233 7.66 -12.37 -5.29
C THR A 233 8.12 -13.77 -4.87
N GLY A 234 7.29 -14.78 -5.05
CA GLY A 234 7.60 -16.19 -4.71
C GLY A 234 7.27 -16.60 -3.28
N ASN A 235 6.87 -15.70 -2.41
CA ASN A 235 6.53 -15.95 -1.00
C ASN A 235 5.05 -15.60 -0.72
N ALA A 236 4.15 -15.94 -1.61
CA ALA A 236 2.72 -15.73 -1.41
C ALA A 236 2.07 -16.89 -0.67
#